data_322cbdf95beea120658a54beeb3371fc
#
_entry.id   322cbdf95beea120658a54beeb3371fc
#
_cell.length_a   1.000
_cell.length_b   1.000
_cell.length_c   1.000
_cell.angle_alpha   90.00
_cell.angle_beta   90.00
_cell.angle_gamma   90.00
#
_symmetry.space_group_name_H-M   'P 1'
#
loop_
_entity.id
_entity.type
_entity.pdbx_description
1 polymer ?
#
loop_
_entity_poly.entity_id
_entity_poly.type
_entity_poly.pdbx_seq_one_letter_code
_entity_poly.pdbx_strand_id
1 'polypeptide(L)' 'MPSVEFTRPGDQSIADQLAEMQRWLDHEGIRVSDLRALCILSGHVTYSAKFDDAADASRFVKAFGDQD' A
#
# COMPACT_ATOMS: atom_id res chain seq x y z
N MET A 1 5.74 15.41 -0.90
CA MET A 1 5.70 14.15 -0.17
C MET A 1 5.72 13.00 -1.14
N PRO A 2 6.54 11.98 -0.89
CA PRO A 2 6.56 10.83 -1.78
C PRO A 2 5.24 10.07 -1.73
N SER A 3 4.81 9.65 -2.89
CA SER A 3 3.61 8.83 -2.98
C SER A 3 3.87 7.69 -3.94
N VAL A 4 3.23 6.55 -3.68
CA VAL A 4 3.38 5.38 -4.52
C VAL A 4 2.00 4.84 -4.86
N GLU A 5 1.90 4.24 -6.04
CA GLU A 5 0.71 3.53 -6.45
C GLU A 5 1.12 2.11 -6.80
N PHE A 6 0.30 1.16 -6.42
CA PHE A 6 0.61 -0.24 -6.67
C PHE A 6 -0.68 -1.02 -6.79
N THR A 7 -0.60 -2.17 -7.44
CA THR A 7 -1.76 -3.01 -7.72
C THR A 7 -1.61 -4.33 -7.01
N ARG A 8 -2.68 -4.79 -6.42
CA ARG A 8 -2.72 -6.08 -5.73
C ARG A 8 -3.86 -6.93 -6.27
N PRO A 9 -3.74 -8.26 -6.18
CA PRO A 9 -4.85 -9.12 -6.55
C PRO A 9 -6.08 -8.83 -5.71
N GLY A 10 -7.25 -8.91 -6.32
CA GLY A 10 -8.49 -8.61 -5.63
C GLY A 10 -9.17 -9.84 -5.04
N ASP A 11 -8.39 -10.81 -4.59
CA ASP A 11 -8.95 -12.04 -4.03
C ASP A 11 -9.29 -11.92 -2.54
N GLN A 12 -8.97 -10.78 -1.94
CA GLN A 12 -9.36 -10.47 -0.57
C GLN A 12 -10.13 -9.16 -0.57
N SER A 13 -10.88 -8.92 0.51
CA SER A 13 -11.61 -7.67 0.59
C SER A 13 -10.62 -6.51 0.75
N ILE A 14 -11.04 -5.33 0.27
CA ILE A 14 -10.22 -4.13 0.38
C ILE A 14 -9.94 -3.82 1.85
N ALA A 15 -10.94 -3.98 2.71
CA ALA A 15 -10.77 -3.71 4.13
C ALA A 15 -9.71 -4.61 4.74
N ASP A 16 -9.69 -5.89 4.37
CA ASP A 16 -8.69 -6.82 4.88
C ASP A 16 -7.29 -6.44 4.40
N GLN A 17 -7.16 -6.07 3.13
CA GLN A 17 -5.87 -5.69 2.59
C GLN A 17 -5.35 -4.41 3.23
N LEU A 18 -6.21 -3.43 3.41
CA LEU A 18 -5.81 -2.19 4.07
C LEU A 18 -5.40 -2.43 5.52
N ALA A 19 -6.12 -3.29 6.22
CA ALA A 19 -5.79 -3.60 7.60
C ALA A 19 -4.42 -4.28 7.69
N GLU A 20 -4.14 -5.17 6.76
CA GLU A 20 -2.84 -5.85 6.73
C GLU A 20 -1.71 -4.86 6.47
N MET A 21 -1.91 -3.94 5.53
CA MET A 21 -0.91 -2.92 5.23
C MET A 21 -0.67 -2.01 6.43
N GLN A 22 -1.75 -1.59 7.10
CA GLN A 22 -1.61 -0.73 8.25
C GLN A 22 -0.91 -1.43 9.41
N ARG A 23 -1.18 -2.72 9.59
CA ARG A 23 -0.50 -3.49 10.63
C ARG A 23 0.99 -3.59 10.34
N TRP A 24 1.34 -3.81 9.08
CA TRP A 24 2.74 -3.87 8.70
C TRP A 24 3.43 -2.53 8.94
N LEU A 25 2.79 -1.44 8.55
CA LEU A 25 3.34 -0.10 8.75
C LEU A 25 3.56 0.18 10.23
N ASP A 26 2.61 -0.21 11.04
CA ASP A 26 2.70 -0.02 12.47
C ASP A 26 3.86 -0.82 13.06
N HIS A 27 3.99 -2.05 12.61
CA HIS A 27 5.08 -2.94 13.06
C HIS A 27 6.45 -2.38 12.69
N GLU A 28 6.56 -1.80 11.49
CA GLU A 28 7.83 -1.24 11.02
C GLU A 28 8.08 0.16 11.54
N GLY A 29 7.10 0.76 12.19
CA GLY A 29 7.26 2.12 12.68
C GLY A 29 7.25 3.16 11.59
N ILE A 30 6.62 2.87 10.46
CA ILE A 30 6.57 3.77 9.33
C ILE A 30 5.28 4.59 9.40
N ARG A 31 5.41 5.89 9.16
CA ARG A 31 4.25 6.78 9.12
C ARG A 31 3.79 6.94 7.69
N VAL A 32 2.51 6.74 7.47
CA VAL A 32 1.88 6.99 6.20
C VAL A 32 0.90 8.13 6.35
N SER A 33 0.98 9.12 5.46
CA SER A 33 0.09 10.27 5.52
C SER A 33 -1.29 9.92 4.98
N ASP A 34 -1.35 9.04 3.98
CA ASP A 34 -2.61 8.67 3.37
C ASP A 34 -2.45 7.28 2.74
N LEU A 35 -3.45 6.44 2.92
CA LEU A 35 -3.45 5.11 2.33
C LEU A 35 -4.89 4.81 1.91
N ARG A 36 -5.09 4.60 0.61
CA ARG A 36 -6.44 4.40 0.10
C ARG A 36 -6.43 3.50 -1.12
N ALA A 37 -7.57 2.90 -1.39
CA ALA A 37 -7.82 2.18 -2.62
C ALA A 37 -8.36 3.15 -3.64
N LEU A 38 -7.80 3.14 -4.85
CA LEU A 38 -8.19 4.07 -5.90
C LEU A 38 -9.25 3.48 -6.81
N CYS A 39 -9.02 2.27 -7.29
CA CYS A 39 -10.00 1.66 -8.21
C CYS A 39 -9.84 0.16 -8.21
N ILE A 40 -10.86 -0.51 -8.73
CA ILE A 40 -10.89 -1.95 -8.89
C ILE A 40 -11.10 -2.24 -10.36
N LEU A 41 -10.17 -3.01 -10.95
CA LEU A 41 -10.25 -3.36 -12.36
C LEU A 41 -9.88 -4.82 -12.56
N SER A 42 -10.76 -5.57 -13.21
CA SER A 42 -10.45 -6.94 -13.66
C SER A 42 -9.85 -7.80 -12.56
N GLY A 43 -10.40 -7.73 -11.37
CA GLY A 43 -9.92 -8.55 -10.27
C GLY A 43 -8.67 -8.03 -9.61
N HIS A 44 -8.29 -6.81 -9.87
CA HIS A 44 -7.14 -6.17 -9.23
C HIS A 44 -7.57 -4.87 -8.57
N VAL A 45 -6.88 -4.51 -7.50
CA VAL A 45 -7.16 -3.28 -6.77
C VAL A 45 -5.91 -2.42 -6.78
N THR A 46 -6.06 -1.17 -7.18
CA THR A 46 -4.96 -0.21 -7.18
C THR A 46 -5.04 0.63 -5.91
N TYR A 47 -3.93 0.73 -5.22
CA TYR A 47 -3.83 1.48 -3.97
C TYR A 47 -2.88 2.64 -4.14
N SER A 48 -3.10 3.69 -3.33
CA SER A 48 -2.22 4.84 -3.28
C SER A 48 -1.82 5.08 -1.83
N ALA A 49 -0.54 5.32 -1.61
CA ALA A 49 -0.03 5.59 -0.28
C ALA A 49 0.91 6.79 -0.34
N LYS A 50 0.78 7.70 0.62
CA LYS A 50 1.65 8.87 0.72
C LYS A 50 2.47 8.76 1.99
N PHE A 51 3.75 9.01 1.86
CA PHE A 51 4.69 8.87 2.97
C PHE A 51 5.40 10.19 3.23
N ASP A 52 5.92 10.33 4.45
CA ASP A 52 6.73 11.49 4.79
C ASP A 52 8.16 11.34 4.29
N ASP A 53 8.62 10.11 4.08
CA ASP A 53 10.01 9.84 3.74
C ASP A 53 10.06 8.91 2.53
N ALA A 54 10.89 9.25 1.57
CA ALA A 54 11.03 8.44 0.36
C ALA A 54 11.57 7.04 0.67
N ALA A 55 12.42 6.92 1.67
CA ALA A 55 12.94 5.61 2.06
C ALA A 55 11.83 4.71 2.57
N ASP A 56 10.88 5.28 3.32
CA ASP A 56 9.74 4.51 3.81
C ASP A 56 8.84 4.07 2.67
N ALA A 57 8.63 4.96 1.70
CA ALA A 57 7.84 4.61 0.52
C ALA A 57 8.47 3.45 -0.24
N SER A 58 9.78 3.47 -0.38
CA SER A 58 10.49 2.41 -1.06
C SER A 58 10.35 1.07 -0.34
N ARG A 59 10.45 1.09 0.99
CA ARG A 59 10.29 -0.12 1.78
C ARG A 59 8.88 -0.70 1.63
N PHE A 60 7.89 0.17 1.63
CA PHE A 60 6.52 -0.26 1.50
C PHE A 60 6.26 -0.90 0.14
N VAL A 61 6.78 -0.28 -0.92
CA VAL A 61 6.61 -0.83 -2.27
C VAL A 61 7.28 -2.19 -2.38
N LYS A 62 8.44 -2.36 -1.78
CA LYS A 62 9.10 -3.66 -1.80
C LYS A 62 8.28 -4.73 -1.08
N ALA A 63 7.60 -4.34 -0.01
CA ALA A 63 6.83 -5.29 0.78
C ALA A 63 5.53 -5.69 0.09
N PHE A 64 4.85 -4.74 -0.56
CA PHE A 64 3.51 -4.98 -1.05
C PHE A 64 3.35 -4.78 -2.54
N GLY A 65 4.12 -3.88 -3.14
CA GLY A 65 3.93 -3.50 -4.53
C GLY A 65 4.89 -4.12 -5.49
N ASP A 66 5.88 -4.81 -5.03
CA ASP A 66 6.90 -5.36 -5.88
C ASP A 66 6.39 -6.55 -6.63
N GLN A 67 6.51 -6.52 -7.86
CA GLN A 67 6.05 -7.54 -8.69
C GLN A 67 7.08 -8.32 -9.29
N ASP A 68 8.08 -8.07 -9.35
CA ASP A 68 8.93 -8.75 -10.08
C ASP A 68 9.61 -9.26 -10.16
#